data_37a023e232596c51367d7d039fa37b21
#
_entry.id   37a023e232596c51367d7d039fa37b21
#
_cell.length_a   1.000
_cell.length_b   1.000
_cell.length_c   1.000
_cell.angle_alpha   90.00
_cell.angle_beta   90.00
_cell.angle_gamma   90.00
#
_symmetry.space_group_name_H-M   'P 1'
#
loop_
_entity.id
_entity.type
_entity.pdbx_description
1 polymer ?
#
loop_
_entity_poly.entity_id
_entity_poly.type
_entity_poly.pdbx_seq_one_letter_code
_entity_poly.pdbx_strand_id
1 'polypeptide(L)'
;FPIKRDNGEIEVIEAYRVQHSHHKTPCKGGIRFAAEVNQDEVMALAALMTYKCTIVNVPFGGGKGGIKIDPKKYSVGELERITRRYTSELIKKNFIGPGTDVPAPDYGTGEREMSWILDTYVSMRPGEVDAAGCVTGKPITQGGVRGRREATGLGVFYGTREVCNIPDLMQKLGLPIGIEGKRVV
;
A
#
# COMPACT_ATOMS: atom_id res chain seq x y z
N PHE A 1 11.40 13.76 8.40
CA PHE A 1 12.72 13.87 7.76
C PHE A 1 12.79 15.06 6.80
N PRO A 2 13.95 15.74 6.67
CA PRO A 2 14.10 16.85 5.73
C PRO A 2 14.33 16.36 4.30
N ILE A 3 13.83 17.14 3.34
CA ILE A 3 14.18 17.06 1.91
C ILE A 3 14.58 18.43 1.40
N LYS A 4 15.31 18.46 0.29
CA LYS A 4 15.57 19.69 -0.46
C LYS A 4 14.60 19.79 -1.62
N ARG A 5 13.84 20.90 -1.69
CA ARG A 5 12.94 21.22 -2.79
C ARG A 5 13.72 21.64 -4.04
N ASP A 6 13.08 21.62 -5.20
CA ASP A 6 13.72 22.06 -6.45
C ASP A 6 14.09 23.54 -6.44
N ASN A 7 13.38 24.35 -5.66
CA ASN A 7 13.73 25.77 -5.44
C ASN A 7 14.89 25.98 -4.46
N GLY A 8 15.45 24.90 -3.89
CA GLY A 8 16.60 24.96 -2.95
C GLY A 8 16.22 25.01 -1.47
N GLU A 9 14.96 25.23 -1.13
CA GLU A 9 14.47 25.27 0.26
C GLU A 9 14.52 23.88 0.92
N ILE A 10 14.66 23.86 2.25
CA ILE A 10 14.55 22.64 3.05
C ILE A 10 13.14 22.56 3.61
N GLU A 11 12.47 21.44 3.33
CA GLU A 11 11.16 21.12 3.87
C GLU A 11 11.23 19.87 4.75
N VAL A 12 10.55 19.89 5.90
CA VAL A 12 10.45 18.73 6.79
C VAL A 12 9.17 17.96 6.47
N ILE A 13 9.33 16.72 6.04
CA ILE A 13 8.23 15.82 5.68
C ILE A 13 7.86 14.94 6.87
N GLU A 14 6.57 14.94 7.20
CA GLU A 14 5.96 14.08 8.21
C GLU A 14 5.51 12.77 7.58
N ALA A 15 5.91 11.64 8.18
CA ALA A 15 5.62 10.32 7.63
C ALA A 15 5.51 9.26 8.73
N TYR A 16 4.73 8.22 8.45
CA TYR A 16 4.40 7.16 9.39
C TYR A 16 4.54 5.78 8.74
N ARG A 17 4.92 4.77 9.54
CA ARG A 17 4.75 3.35 9.23
C ARG A 17 4.29 2.65 10.49
N VAL A 18 3.17 1.94 10.42
CA VAL A 18 2.56 1.21 11.54
C VAL A 18 2.50 -0.27 11.19
N GLN A 19 2.91 -1.10 12.13
CA GLN A 19 2.75 -2.54 12.12
C GLN A 19 1.74 -2.90 13.22
N HIS A 20 0.51 -3.23 12.82
CA HIS A 20 -0.58 -3.48 13.78
C HIS A 20 -0.51 -4.87 14.40
N SER A 21 -0.17 -5.89 13.64
CA SER A 21 -0.16 -7.27 14.13
C SER A 21 0.92 -8.11 13.46
N HIS A 22 1.67 -8.81 14.29
CA HIS A 22 2.71 -9.76 13.90
C HIS A 22 2.28 -11.23 14.11
N HIS A 23 0.97 -11.51 14.19
CA HIS A 23 0.44 -12.88 14.30
C HIS A 23 0.88 -13.76 13.12
N LYS A 24 1.16 -13.13 11.98
CA LYS A 24 1.83 -13.68 10.80
C LYS A 24 2.79 -12.62 10.25
N THR A 25 3.91 -13.05 9.70
CA THR A 25 4.91 -12.18 9.08
C THR A 25 5.15 -12.59 7.63
N PRO A 26 5.53 -11.63 6.79
CA PRO A 26 5.71 -10.20 7.07
C PRO A 26 4.39 -9.45 7.28
N CYS A 27 4.44 -8.29 7.94
CA CYS A 27 3.36 -7.31 7.87
C CYS A 27 3.18 -6.83 6.43
N LYS A 28 1.95 -6.46 6.05
CA LYS A 28 1.64 -6.07 4.68
C LYS A 28 0.70 -4.88 4.64
N GLY A 29 1.01 -3.87 3.83
CA GLY A 29 0.11 -2.75 3.60
C GLY A 29 0.70 -1.65 2.74
N GLY A 30 -0.17 -0.82 2.17
CA GLY A 30 0.19 0.27 1.27
C GLY A 30 0.87 1.45 1.95
N ILE A 31 1.45 2.35 1.14
CA ILE A 31 1.94 3.66 1.55
C ILE A 31 1.07 4.71 0.86
N ARG A 32 0.39 5.54 1.65
CA ARG A 32 -0.49 6.61 1.18
C ARG A 32 0.23 7.95 1.13
N PHE A 33 0.08 8.68 0.03
CA PHE A 33 0.49 10.08 -0.08
C PHE A 33 -0.77 10.94 -0.14
N ALA A 34 -1.06 11.64 0.95
CA ALA A 34 -2.19 12.55 1.02
C ALA A 34 -1.94 13.63 2.09
N ALA A 35 -2.52 14.81 1.90
CA ALA A 35 -2.32 15.95 2.80
C ALA A 35 -2.94 15.73 4.20
N GLU A 36 -3.98 14.90 4.28
CA GLU A 36 -4.71 14.57 5.51
C GLU A 36 -4.07 13.44 6.33
N VAL A 37 -3.03 12.78 5.81
CA VAL A 37 -2.35 11.68 6.52
C VAL A 37 -1.92 12.13 7.92
N ASN A 38 -2.29 11.33 8.91
CA ASN A 38 -1.89 11.49 10.31
C ASN A 38 -1.69 10.12 10.98
N GLN A 39 -1.18 10.12 12.20
CA GLN A 39 -0.85 8.90 12.92
C GLN A 39 -2.07 8.00 13.16
N ASP A 40 -3.19 8.57 13.60
CA ASP A 40 -4.39 7.83 13.97
C ASP A 40 -5.01 7.15 12.73
N GLU A 41 -5.05 7.86 11.60
CA GLU A 41 -5.49 7.28 10.33
C GLU A 41 -4.62 6.09 9.93
N VAL A 42 -3.29 6.24 9.98
CA VAL A 42 -2.37 5.17 9.58
C VAL A 42 -2.49 3.97 10.53
N MET A 43 -2.69 4.18 11.83
CA MET A 43 -2.96 3.13 12.81
C MET A 43 -4.26 2.37 12.50
N ALA A 44 -5.35 3.09 12.24
CA ALA A 44 -6.63 2.50 11.87
C ALA A 44 -6.53 1.67 10.58
N LEU A 45 -5.87 2.22 9.56
CA LEU A 45 -5.67 1.52 8.29
C LEU A 45 -4.77 0.28 8.43
N ALA A 46 -3.77 0.30 9.32
CA ALA A 46 -2.96 -0.88 9.61
C ALA A 46 -3.78 -2.00 10.27
N ALA A 47 -4.70 -1.66 11.19
CA ALA A 47 -5.65 -2.60 11.77
C ALA A 47 -6.57 -3.21 10.70
N LEU A 48 -7.11 -2.38 9.80
CA LEU A 48 -7.93 -2.85 8.66
C LEU A 48 -7.15 -3.80 7.75
N MET A 49 -5.84 -3.59 7.56
CA MET A 49 -5.00 -4.52 6.80
C MET A 49 -4.89 -5.88 7.48
N THR A 50 -4.80 -5.94 8.81
CA THR A 50 -4.84 -7.21 9.57
C THR A 50 -6.14 -7.96 9.29
N TYR A 51 -7.28 -7.31 9.42
CA TYR A 51 -8.59 -7.93 9.15
C TYR A 51 -8.73 -8.37 7.69
N LYS A 52 -8.33 -7.52 6.75
CA LYS A 52 -8.36 -7.81 5.31
C LYS A 52 -7.58 -9.09 4.99
N CYS A 53 -6.35 -9.21 5.50
CA CYS A 53 -5.52 -10.40 5.27
C CYS A 53 -6.11 -11.65 5.93
N THR A 54 -6.68 -11.52 7.13
CA THR A 54 -7.26 -12.62 7.89
C THR A 54 -8.53 -13.16 7.24
N ILE A 55 -9.42 -12.28 6.75
CA ILE A 55 -10.71 -12.67 6.12
C ILE A 55 -10.47 -13.59 4.90
N VAL A 56 -9.44 -13.33 4.12
CA VAL A 56 -9.10 -14.13 2.93
C VAL A 56 -7.99 -15.16 3.21
N ASN A 57 -7.63 -15.34 4.49
CA ASN A 57 -6.64 -16.30 4.96
C ASN A 57 -5.27 -16.23 4.23
N VAL A 58 -4.80 -15.03 3.92
CA VAL A 58 -3.43 -14.85 3.41
C VAL A 58 -2.44 -14.73 4.58
N PRO A 59 -1.18 -15.21 4.42
CA PRO A 59 -0.23 -15.35 5.53
C PRO A 59 0.52 -14.06 5.85
N PHE A 60 -0.20 -12.94 6.06
CA PHE A 60 0.39 -11.63 6.36
C PHE A 60 -0.19 -11.03 7.65
N GLY A 61 0.67 -10.33 8.38
CA GLY A 61 0.24 -9.36 9.38
C GLY A 61 -0.25 -8.06 8.74
N GLY A 62 -0.75 -7.14 9.55
CA GLY A 62 -1.23 -5.84 9.08
C GLY A 62 -0.20 -4.74 9.23
N GLY A 63 0.08 -4.03 8.15
CA GLY A 63 0.92 -2.85 8.14
C GLY A 63 0.32 -1.74 7.28
N LYS A 64 0.70 -0.49 7.57
CA LYS A 64 0.33 0.68 6.78
C LYS A 64 1.37 1.77 6.88
N GLY A 65 1.59 2.47 5.78
CA GLY A 65 2.41 3.68 5.74
C GLY A 65 1.63 4.87 5.23
N GLY A 66 2.11 6.06 5.56
CA GLY A 66 1.59 7.31 5.03
C GLY A 66 2.62 8.41 5.07
N ILE A 67 2.60 9.28 4.08
CA ILE A 67 3.38 10.51 4.00
C ILE A 67 2.41 11.66 3.83
N LYS A 68 2.50 12.64 4.72
CA LYS A 68 1.62 13.80 4.77
C LYS A 68 2.03 14.83 3.73
N ILE A 69 1.68 14.58 2.48
CA ILE A 69 1.91 15.49 1.35
C ILE A 69 0.75 15.46 0.36
N ASP A 70 0.51 16.58 -0.31
CA ASP A 70 -0.28 16.57 -1.54
C ASP A 70 0.67 16.30 -2.72
N PRO A 71 0.66 15.10 -3.32
CA PRO A 71 1.63 14.75 -4.36
C PRO A 71 1.57 15.64 -5.60
N LYS A 72 0.45 16.34 -5.81
CA LYS A 72 0.29 17.28 -6.93
C LYS A 72 1.12 18.55 -6.77
N LYS A 73 1.61 18.86 -5.57
CA LYS A 73 2.42 20.04 -5.25
C LYS A 73 3.93 19.79 -5.34
N TYR A 74 4.32 18.58 -5.77
CA TYR A 74 5.72 18.15 -5.85
C TYR A 74 6.07 17.73 -7.27
N SER A 75 7.29 18.03 -7.69
CA SER A 75 7.83 17.49 -8.93
C SER A 75 8.09 15.98 -8.81
N VAL A 76 8.26 15.30 -9.93
CA VAL A 76 8.63 13.87 -9.94
C VAL A 76 9.94 13.65 -9.19
N GLY A 77 10.94 14.53 -9.37
CA GLY A 77 12.22 14.43 -8.66
C GLY A 77 12.09 14.66 -7.15
N GLU A 78 11.17 15.53 -6.73
CA GLU A 78 10.89 15.73 -5.31
C GLU A 78 10.19 14.52 -4.69
N LEU A 79 9.20 13.92 -5.39
CA LEU A 79 8.53 12.70 -4.97
C LEU A 79 9.52 11.51 -4.87
N GLU A 80 10.49 11.45 -5.78
CA GLU A 80 11.56 10.45 -5.71
C GLU A 80 12.42 10.65 -4.46
N ARG A 81 12.87 11.88 -4.18
CA ARG A 81 13.65 12.19 -2.98
C ARG A 81 12.90 11.86 -1.69
N ILE A 82 11.60 12.20 -1.62
CA ILE A 82 10.73 11.89 -0.49
C ILE A 82 10.64 10.36 -0.30
N THR A 83 10.33 9.63 -1.36
CA THR A 83 10.14 8.18 -1.31
C THR A 83 11.43 7.45 -0.90
N ARG A 84 12.55 7.80 -1.52
CA ARG A 84 13.87 7.22 -1.20
C ARG A 84 14.30 7.55 0.23
N ARG A 85 14.07 8.78 0.68
CA ARG A 85 14.42 9.18 2.04
C ARG A 85 13.56 8.45 3.07
N TYR A 86 12.25 8.36 2.86
CA TYR A 86 11.34 7.58 3.71
C TYR A 86 11.79 6.11 3.80
N THR A 87 12.07 5.49 2.66
CA THR A 87 12.56 4.12 2.58
C THR A 87 13.86 3.93 3.37
N SER A 88 14.82 4.85 3.21
CA SER A 88 16.09 4.80 3.93
C SER A 88 15.90 4.89 5.45
N GLU A 89 14.99 5.73 5.93
CA GLU A 89 14.69 5.83 7.37
C GLU A 89 14.07 4.55 7.92
N LEU A 90 13.20 3.89 7.15
CA LEU A 90 12.62 2.61 7.54
C LEU A 90 13.65 1.47 7.56
N ILE A 91 14.56 1.43 6.57
CA ILE A 91 15.64 0.43 6.50
C ILE A 91 16.59 0.57 7.69
N LYS A 92 17.01 1.79 8.03
CA LYS A 92 17.89 2.06 9.18
C LYS A 92 17.30 1.57 10.51
N LYS A 93 15.98 1.59 10.62
CA LYS A 93 15.24 1.11 11.81
C LYS A 93 14.89 -0.37 11.74
N ASN A 94 15.29 -1.09 10.70
CA ASN A 94 14.87 -2.46 10.42
C ASN A 94 13.34 -2.64 10.41
N PHE A 95 12.63 -1.64 9.91
CA PHE A 95 11.17 -1.59 9.96
C PHE A 95 10.51 -2.17 8.72
N ILE A 96 11.24 -2.28 7.58
CA ILE A 96 10.79 -2.93 6.34
C ILE A 96 11.79 -3.98 5.88
N GLY A 97 11.29 -4.98 5.17
CA GLY A 97 12.07 -6.05 4.56
C GLY A 97 11.20 -7.24 4.20
N PRO A 98 11.68 -8.18 3.39
CA PRO A 98 10.90 -9.33 2.90
C PRO A 98 10.25 -10.16 4.00
N GLY A 99 10.96 -10.36 5.12
CA GLY A 99 10.48 -11.13 6.27
C GLY A 99 9.81 -10.32 7.37
N THR A 100 9.87 -8.98 7.33
CA THR A 100 9.42 -8.11 8.42
C THR A 100 8.15 -7.37 8.08
N ASP A 101 8.19 -6.53 7.05
CA ASP A 101 7.07 -5.69 6.61
C ASP A 101 7.29 -5.29 5.16
N VAL A 102 6.31 -5.60 4.31
CA VAL A 102 6.38 -5.42 2.85
C VAL A 102 5.38 -4.37 2.40
N PRO A 103 5.83 -3.16 2.05
CA PRO A 103 4.99 -2.11 1.49
C PRO A 103 4.34 -2.48 0.16
N ALA A 104 3.32 -1.70 -0.21
CA ALA A 104 2.59 -1.79 -1.46
C ALA A 104 2.07 -0.41 -1.90
N PRO A 105 1.56 -0.26 -3.13
CA PRO A 105 0.87 0.96 -3.54
C PRO A 105 -0.41 1.19 -2.73
N ASP A 106 -0.77 2.47 -2.55
CA ASP A 106 -2.03 2.94 -2.01
C ASP A 106 -2.39 4.28 -2.68
N TYR A 107 -3.35 5.02 -2.14
CA TYR A 107 -3.71 6.34 -2.67
C TYR A 107 -2.48 7.26 -2.78
N GLY A 108 -2.32 7.89 -3.94
CA GLY A 108 -1.21 8.80 -4.23
C GLY A 108 0.13 8.12 -4.57
N THR A 109 0.21 6.78 -4.60
CA THR A 109 1.41 6.02 -4.99
C THR A 109 1.10 4.94 -6.02
N GLY A 110 2.12 4.52 -6.77
CA GLY A 110 1.98 3.52 -7.82
C GLY A 110 3.28 2.74 -8.06
N GLU A 111 3.37 2.12 -9.23
CA GLU A 111 4.54 1.32 -9.64
C GLU A 111 5.85 2.10 -9.58
N ARG A 112 5.80 3.39 -9.90
CA ARG A 112 6.97 4.29 -9.89
C ARG A 112 7.56 4.43 -8.48
N GLU A 113 6.74 4.74 -7.49
CA GLU A 113 7.16 4.85 -6.09
C GLU A 113 7.68 3.51 -5.56
N MET A 114 7.02 2.41 -5.92
CA MET A 114 7.46 1.05 -5.53
C MET A 114 8.80 0.68 -6.17
N SER A 115 9.06 1.14 -7.40
CA SER A 115 10.37 1.00 -8.07
C SER A 115 11.47 1.72 -7.29
N TRP A 116 11.23 2.95 -6.83
CA TRP A 116 12.20 3.70 -6.02
C TRP A 116 12.46 3.06 -4.66
N ILE A 117 11.42 2.46 -4.04
CA ILE A 117 11.58 1.69 -2.80
C ILE A 117 12.48 0.49 -3.02
N LEU A 118 12.21 -0.31 -4.07
CA LEU A 118 13.02 -1.47 -4.41
C LEU A 118 14.48 -1.10 -4.63
N ASP A 119 14.74 -0.12 -5.49
CA ASP A 119 16.08 0.32 -5.82
C ASP A 119 16.86 0.82 -4.57
N THR A 120 16.20 1.61 -3.72
CA THR A 120 16.77 2.08 -2.47
C THR A 120 17.07 0.92 -1.52
N TYR A 121 16.15 -0.06 -1.40
CA TYR A 121 16.34 -1.20 -0.53
C TYR A 121 17.51 -2.06 -0.96
N VAL A 122 17.57 -2.45 -2.22
CA VAL A 122 18.65 -3.27 -2.78
C VAL A 122 20.01 -2.57 -2.62
N SER A 123 20.05 -1.26 -2.85
CA SER A 123 21.29 -0.47 -2.69
C SER A 123 21.79 -0.41 -1.24
N MET A 124 20.86 -0.39 -0.27
CA MET A 124 21.21 -0.30 1.16
C MET A 124 21.38 -1.66 1.85
N ARG A 125 20.94 -2.75 1.21
CA ARG A 125 21.05 -4.14 1.70
C ARG A 125 21.76 -5.03 0.67
N PRO A 126 23.00 -4.73 0.30
CA PRO A 126 23.72 -5.54 -0.67
C PRO A 126 23.94 -6.95 -0.14
N GLY A 127 23.66 -7.96 -0.98
CA GLY A 127 23.84 -9.38 -0.62
C GLY A 127 22.62 -10.04 0.03
N GLU A 128 21.54 -9.33 0.30
CA GLU A 128 20.27 -9.94 0.74
C GLU A 128 19.59 -10.61 -0.45
N VAL A 129 19.52 -11.94 -0.44
CA VAL A 129 19.09 -12.77 -1.59
C VAL A 129 17.63 -12.51 -1.98
N ASP A 130 16.77 -12.28 -1.00
CA ASP A 130 15.34 -12.05 -1.17
C ASP A 130 14.95 -10.56 -1.17
N ALA A 131 15.93 -9.65 -1.28
CA ALA A 131 15.72 -8.20 -1.29
C ALA A 131 14.61 -7.75 -2.27
N ALA A 132 14.46 -8.44 -3.40
CA ALA A 132 13.39 -8.17 -4.36
C ALA A 132 11.97 -8.35 -3.79
N GLY A 133 11.84 -9.11 -2.70
CA GLY A 133 10.58 -9.29 -1.95
C GLY A 133 10.20 -8.13 -1.03
N CYS A 134 11.07 -7.11 -0.86
CA CYS A 134 10.87 -6.02 0.09
C CYS A 134 9.64 -5.13 -0.21
N VAL A 135 9.08 -5.16 -1.41
CA VAL A 135 7.94 -4.36 -1.86
C VAL A 135 7.15 -5.07 -2.93
N THR A 136 5.83 -4.89 -2.95
CA THR A 136 4.94 -5.36 -4.03
C THR A 136 4.37 -4.19 -4.83
N GLY A 137 3.77 -4.49 -6.00
CA GLY A 137 3.21 -3.46 -6.89
C GLY A 137 4.25 -2.69 -7.70
N LYS A 138 5.47 -3.19 -7.76
CA LYS A 138 6.53 -2.72 -8.63
C LYS A 138 6.28 -3.16 -10.09
N PRO A 139 6.93 -2.53 -11.09
CA PRO A 139 6.82 -2.90 -12.48
C PRO A 139 7.13 -4.38 -12.74
N ILE A 140 6.49 -4.98 -13.74
CA ILE A 140 6.73 -6.38 -14.14
C ILE A 140 8.22 -6.60 -14.47
N THR A 141 8.86 -5.64 -15.13
CA THR A 141 10.29 -5.67 -15.48
C THR A 141 11.22 -5.72 -14.27
N GLN A 142 10.70 -5.40 -13.08
CA GLN A 142 11.42 -5.43 -11.80
C GLN A 142 10.90 -6.55 -10.88
N GLY A 143 10.30 -7.59 -11.42
CA GLY A 143 9.75 -8.72 -10.66
C GLY A 143 8.35 -8.48 -10.10
N GLY A 144 7.61 -7.50 -10.63
CA GLY A 144 6.18 -7.35 -10.38
C GLY A 144 5.35 -8.47 -11.00
N VAL A 145 4.12 -8.65 -10.52
CA VAL A 145 3.21 -9.69 -11.00
C VAL A 145 2.15 -9.11 -11.94
N ARG A 146 1.74 -9.88 -12.94
CA ARG A 146 0.62 -9.54 -13.83
C ARG A 146 -0.70 -9.60 -13.04
N GLY A 147 -1.72 -8.85 -13.50
CA GLY A 147 -3.03 -8.85 -12.87
C GLY A 147 -3.17 -7.92 -11.65
N ARG A 148 -2.10 -7.31 -11.15
CA ARG A 148 -2.15 -6.41 -10.00
C ARG A 148 -3.05 -5.19 -10.25
N ARG A 149 -3.04 -4.67 -11.47
CA ARG A 149 -3.77 -3.45 -11.84
C ARG A 149 -5.28 -3.61 -11.71
N GLU A 150 -5.83 -4.72 -12.22
CA GLU A 150 -7.26 -5.03 -12.20
C GLU A 150 -7.73 -5.77 -10.94
N ALA A 151 -6.81 -6.36 -10.17
CA ALA A 151 -7.13 -7.27 -9.06
C ALA A 151 -8.07 -6.66 -8.01
N THR A 152 -7.93 -5.38 -7.69
CA THR A 152 -8.80 -4.70 -6.71
C THR A 152 -10.23 -4.59 -7.23
N GLY A 153 -10.41 -4.15 -8.47
CA GLY A 153 -11.72 -4.05 -9.11
C GLY A 153 -12.39 -5.41 -9.30
N LEU A 154 -11.63 -6.42 -9.71
CA LEU A 154 -12.13 -7.79 -9.83
C LEU A 154 -12.61 -8.36 -8.48
N GLY A 155 -11.86 -8.12 -7.40
CA GLY A 155 -12.26 -8.55 -6.06
C GLY A 155 -13.58 -7.90 -5.61
N VAL A 156 -13.74 -6.61 -5.86
CA VAL A 156 -15.00 -5.88 -5.59
C VAL A 156 -16.15 -6.45 -6.43
N PHE A 157 -15.92 -6.68 -7.72
CA PHE A 157 -16.90 -7.27 -8.62
C PHE A 157 -17.38 -8.64 -8.11
N TYR A 158 -16.44 -9.55 -7.78
CA TYR A 158 -16.80 -10.87 -7.28
C TYR A 158 -17.57 -10.81 -5.96
N GLY A 159 -17.14 -9.99 -5.00
CA GLY A 159 -17.87 -9.80 -3.75
C GLY A 159 -19.29 -9.26 -3.97
N THR A 160 -19.44 -8.25 -4.82
CA THR A 160 -20.75 -7.69 -5.18
C THR A 160 -21.63 -8.72 -5.86
N ARG A 161 -21.09 -9.49 -6.80
CA ARG A 161 -21.82 -10.57 -7.49
C ARG A 161 -22.35 -11.61 -6.50
N GLU A 162 -21.49 -12.09 -5.58
CA GLU A 162 -21.91 -13.08 -4.58
C GLU A 162 -23.00 -12.53 -3.65
N VAL A 163 -22.87 -11.28 -3.18
CA VAL A 163 -23.92 -10.64 -2.36
C VAL A 163 -25.25 -10.52 -3.12
N CYS A 164 -25.23 -10.17 -4.41
CA CYS A 164 -26.41 -10.10 -5.24
C CYS A 164 -27.07 -11.46 -5.50
N ASN A 165 -26.36 -12.56 -5.28
CA ASN A 165 -26.88 -13.91 -5.43
C ASN A 165 -27.50 -14.47 -4.14
N ILE A 166 -27.53 -13.71 -3.03
CA ILE A 166 -28.17 -14.13 -1.77
C ILE A 166 -29.67 -13.81 -1.82
N PRO A 167 -30.57 -14.83 -1.92
CA PRO A 167 -32.00 -14.59 -2.13
C PRO A 167 -32.64 -13.75 -1.03
N ASP A 168 -32.39 -14.12 0.24
CA ASP A 168 -32.98 -13.44 1.40
C ASP A 168 -32.58 -11.96 1.48
N LEU A 169 -31.36 -11.65 1.10
CA LEU A 169 -30.87 -10.26 1.08
C LEU A 169 -31.53 -9.47 -0.05
N MET A 170 -31.59 -10.04 -1.24
CA MET A 170 -32.22 -9.39 -2.39
C MET A 170 -33.71 -9.16 -2.16
N GLN A 171 -34.40 -10.13 -1.56
CA GLN A 171 -35.82 -9.97 -1.18
C GLN A 171 -36.00 -8.83 -0.17
N LYS A 172 -35.17 -8.73 0.87
CA LYS A 172 -35.22 -7.63 1.86
C LYS A 172 -34.99 -6.26 1.23
N LEU A 173 -34.17 -6.18 0.18
CA LEU A 173 -33.87 -4.94 -0.54
C LEU A 173 -34.87 -4.63 -1.66
N GLY A 174 -35.85 -5.51 -1.95
CA GLY A 174 -36.75 -5.35 -3.07
C GLY A 174 -36.09 -5.40 -4.44
N LEU A 175 -34.98 -6.14 -4.56
CA LEU A 175 -34.18 -6.24 -5.77
C LEU A 175 -34.22 -7.66 -6.35
N PRO A 176 -34.12 -7.81 -7.69
CA PRO A 176 -34.02 -9.13 -8.32
C PRO A 176 -32.67 -9.80 -7.92
N ILE A 177 -32.67 -11.15 -7.89
CA ILE A 177 -31.44 -11.93 -7.68
C ILE A 177 -30.50 -11.77 -8.88
N GLY A 178 -29.21 -11.77 -8.63
CA GLY A 178 -28.15 -11.59 -9.63
C GLY A 178 -27.70 -10.15 -9.78
N ILE A 179 -26.59 -9.95 -10.48
CA ILE A 179 -25.98 -8.62 -10.68
C ILE A 179 -26.54 -7.90 -11.92
N GLU A 180 -27.17 -8.64 -12.83
CA GLU A 180 -27.67 -8.12 -14.10
C GLU A 180 -28.69 -6.99 -13.89
N GLY A 181 -28.57 -5.92 -14.67
CA GLY A 181 -29.45 -4.76 -14.62
C GLY A 181 -29.28 -3.87 -13.37
N LYS A 182 -28.41 -4.21 -12.43
CA LYS A 182 -28.12 -3.37 -11.26
C LYS A 182 -27.20 -2.21 -11.61
N ARG A 183 -27.51 -1.05 -11.06
CA ARG A 183 -26.67 0.14 -11.13
C ARG A 183 -25.78 0.20 -9.90
N VAL A 184 -24.46 0.26 -10.13
CA VAL A 184 -23.43 0.41 -9.09
C VAL A 184 -22.84 1.81 -9.19
N VAL A 185 -22.65 2.47 -8.05
CA VAL A 185 -22.07 3.83 -7.97
C VAL A 185 -20.82 3.80 -7.11
#